data_9f5abbb9ff14224551b56fada6a2c147
#
_entry.id   9f5abbb9ff14224551b56fada6a2c147
#
_cell.length_a   1.000
_cell.length_b   1.000
_cell.length_c   1.000
_cell.angle_alpha   90.00
_cell.angle_beta   90.00
_cell.angle_gamma   90.00
#
_symmetry.space_group_name_H-M   'P 1'
#
loop_
_entity.id
_entity.type
_entity.pdbx_description
1 polymer ?
#
loop_
_entity_poly.entity_id
_entity_poly.type
_entity_poly.pdbx_seq_one_letter_code
_entity_poly.pdbx_strand_id
1 'polypeptide(L)'
;VFSFSFVKHVFSLFAYYIINYVRGKKIANIGSNSKVHPTVILRQPERISIGDHCLINHNNVLQAGKKVGRIEIGNYVHTGANVMMFAFNHSFDDISTPTIIQDYDDGDIIIEDDVWIGAGSVILPGVRIGKGVIIASGSVVNKDIPSLTIVGGVPAKIIKSRNE
;
A
#
# COMPACT_ATOMS: atom_id res chain seq x y z
N VAL A 1 -0.38 30.23 -29.74
CA VAL A 1 -1.76 29.89 -29.42
C VAL A 1 -1.82 28.37 -29.17
N PHE A 2 -2.18 27.97 -27.94
CA PHE A 2 -2.27 26.55 -27.59
C PHE A 2 -3.50 25.93 -28.27
N SER A 3 -3.34 24.74 -28.85
CA SER A 3 -4.48 24.02 -29.44
C SER A 3 -5.46 23.54 -28.36
N PHE A 4 -6.72 23.37 -28.74
CA PHE A 4 -7.74 22.82 -27.84
C PHE A 4 -7.33 21.47 -27.24
N SER A 5 -6.67 20.62 -28.03
CA SER A 5 -6.12 19.33 -27.57
C SER A 5 -5.05 19.50 -26.48
N PHE A 6 -4.18 20.50 -26.62
CA PHE A 6 -3.16 20.80 -25.60
C PHE A 6 -3.81 21.25 -24.28
N VAL A 7 -4.78 22.17 -24.35
CA VAL A 7 -5.49 22.64 -23.14
C VAL A 7 -6.20 21.49 -22.44
N LYS A 8 -6.89 20.63 -23.19
CA LYS A 8 -7.54 19.42 -22.65
C LYS A 8 -6.53 18.48 -21.99
N HIS A 9 -5.35 18.30 -22.59
CA HIS A 9 -4.30 17.44 -22.02
C HIS A 9 -3.78 18.00 -20.70
N VAL A 10 -3.46 19.29 -20.63
CA VAL A 10 -3.00 19.96 -19.39
C VAL A 10 -4.04 19.83 -18.28
N PHE A 11 -5.32 20.05 -18.62
CA PHE A 11 -6.41 19.88 -17.65
C PHE A 11 -6.51 18.43 -17.14
N SER A 12 -6.36 17.45 -18.02
CA SER A 12 -6.35 16.03 -17.65
C SER A 12 -5.18 15.70 -16.72
N LEU A 13 -3.99 16.24 -16.96
CA LEU A 13 -2.83 16.06 -16.08
C LEU A 13 -3.05 16.68 -14.70
N PHE A 14 -3.64 17.86 -14.65
CA PHE A 14 -3.98 18.54 -13.39
C PHE A 14 -5.02 17.73 -12.60
N ALA A 15 -6.10 17.29 -13.25
CA ALA A 15 -7.11 16.43 -12.64
C ALA A 15 -6.50 15.12 -12.12
N TYR A 16 -5.62 14.49 -12.91
CA TYR A 16 -4.88 13.31 -12.50
C TYR A 16 -4.05 13.56 -11.24
N TYR A 17 -3.34 14.68 -11.17
CA TYR A 17 -2.55 15.07 -10.00
C TYR A 17 -3.42 15.21 -8.75
N ILE A 18 -4.51 15.95 -8.84
CA ILE A 18 -5.43 16.15 -7.71
C ILE A 18 -6.01 14.83 -7.23
N ILE A 19 -6.47 13.97 -8.13
CA ILE A 19 -7.09 12.68 -7.79
C ILE A 19 -6.07 11.76 -7.13
N ASN A 20 -4.86 11.66 -7.65
CA ASN A 20 -3.88 10.69 -7.17
C ASN A 20 -3.09 11.15 -5.94
N TYR A 21 -2.73 12.42 -5.88
CA TYR A 21 -1.76 12.90 -4.87
C TYR A 21 -2.35 13.81 -3.80
N VAL A 22 -3.54 14.36 -4.02
CA VAL A 22 -4.15 15.30 -3.05
C VAL A 22 -5.37 14.71 -2.39
N ARG A 23 -6.35 14.26 -3.18
CA ARG A 23 -7.65 13.82 -2.68
C ARG A 23 -7.53 12.70 -1.65
N GLY A 24 -6.72 11.69 -1.92
CA GLY A 24 -6.56 10.52 -1.05
C GLY A 24 -6.15 10.89 0.38
N LYS A 25 -5.19 11.81 0.53
CA LYS A 25 -4.70 12.25 1.84
C LYS A 25 -5.70 13.06 2.66
N LYS A 26 -6.72 13.62 2.02
CA LYS A 26 -7.80 14.35 2.71
C LYS A 26 -8.93 13.44 3.18
N ILE A 27 -9.05 12.24 2.61
CA ILE A 27 -10.14 11.31 2.88
C ILE A 27 -9.67 10.18 3.83
N ALA A 28 -8.45 9.67 3.62
CA ALA A 28 -7.88 8.63 4.48
C ALA A 28 -7.80 9.10 5.94
N ASN A 29 -8.00 8.17 6.86
CA ASN A 29 -7.77 8.43 8.27
C ASN A 29 -6.25 8.39 8.56
N ILE A 30 -5.66 9.54 8.86
CA ILE A 30 -4.21 9.67 9.13
C ILE A 30 -4.03 10.23 10.54
N GLY A 31 -3.37 9.46 11.38
CA GLY A 31 -3.11 9.79 12.77
C GLY A 31 -2.15 10.96 12.98
N SER A 32 -2.05 11.38 14.22
CA SER A 32 -1.25 12.55 14.65
C SER A 32 0.24 12.33 14.40
N ASN A 33 0.94 13.39 14.04
CA ASN A 33 2.39 13.39 13.76
C ASN A 33 2.84 12.43 12.65
N SER A 34 1.92 11.88 11.88
CA SER A 34 2.24 11.04 10.72
C SER A 34 2.52 11.88 9.49
N LYS A 35 3.57 11.49 8.76
CA LYS A 35 4.04 12.19 7.56
C LYS A 35 3.81 11.29 6.34
N VAL A 36 2.94 11.72 5.44
CA VAL A 36 2.70 11.05 4.16
C VAL A 36 3.28 11.92 3.06
N HIS A 37 4.30 11.40 2.36
CA HIS A 37 4.99 12.15 1.31
C HIS A 37 4.01 12.61 0.20
N PRO A 38 4.18 13.80 -0.40
CA PRO A 38 3.28 14.32 -1.44
C PRO A 38 3.05 13.38 -2.62
N THR A 39 4.03 12.56 -2.99
CA THR A 39 3.93 11.62 -4.13
C THR A 39 3.30 10.28 -3.79
N VAL A 40 2.85 10.05 -2.55
CA VAL A 40 2.12 8.84 -2.17
C VAL A 40 0.74 8.83 -2.81
N ILE A 41 0.37 7.70 -3.40
CA ILE A 41 -0.94 7.45 -3.99
C ILE A 41 -1.79 6.64 -3.02
N LEU A 42 -2.95 7.19 -2.61
CA LEU A 42 -3.95 6.50 -1.80
C LEU A 42 -5.20 6.27 -2.64
N ARG A 43 -5.50 5.02 -2.98
CA ARG A 43 -6.69 4.61 -3.73
C ARG A 43 -7.71 3.96 -2.82
N GLN A 44 -9.01 4.25 -3.03
CA GLN A 44 -10.09 3.92 -2.10
C GLN A 44 -9.76 4.39 -0.66
N PRO A 45 -9.41 5.68 -0.51
CA PRO A 45 -8.82 6.21 0.72
C PRO A 45 -9.75 6.13 1.93
N GLU A 46 -11.05 6.00 1.73
CA GLU A 46 -12.05 5.78 2.79
C GLU A 46 -11.87 4.44 3.51
N ARG A 47 -11.08 3.52 2.94
CA ARG A 47 -10.74 2.22 3.53
C ARG A 47 -9.25 2.10 3.88
N ILE A 48 -8.55 3.24 4.02
CA ILE A 48 -7.16 3.31 4.45
C ILE A 48 -7.09 4.06 5.77
N SER A 49 -6.48 3.43 6.78
CA SER A 49 -6.13 4.06 8.04
C SER A 49 -4.62 3.96 8.29
N ILE A 50 -4.04 5.04 8.77
CA ILE A 50 -2.63 5.16 9.14
C ILE A 50 -2.61 5.70 10.56
N GLY A 51 -1.95 5.00 11.48
CA GLY A 51 -1.83 5.38 12.88
C GLY A 51 -0.94 6.61 13.11
N ASP A 52 -0.57 6.81 14.36
CA ASP A 52 0.24 7.96 14.80
C ASP A 52 1.73 7.75 14.55
N HIS A 53 2.47 8.86 14.39
CA HIS A 53 3.93 8.88 14.26
C HIS A 53 4.50 8.05 13.10
N CYS A 54 3.73 7.84 12.05
CA CYS A 54 4.13 7.09 10.87
C CYS A 54 4.90 7.95 9.86
N LEU A 55 5.76 7.30 9.07
CA LEU A 55 6.44 7.91 7.91
C LEU A 55 6.18 7.08 6.66
N ILE A 56 5.28 7.55 5.81
CA ILE A 56 5.00 6.94 4.51
C ILE A 56 5.80 7.70 3.44
N ASN A 57 6.86 7.08 2.95
CA ASN A 57 7.87 7.70 2.10
C ASN A 57 7.39 7.87 0.65
N HIS A 58 8.24 8.48 -0.20
CA HIS A 58 7.89 8.85 -1.56
C HIS A 58 7.53 7.66 -2.46
N ASN A 59 6.62 7.92 -3.41
CA ASN A 59 6.16 7.00 -4.43
C ASN A 59 5.54 5.70 -3.90
N ASN A 60 5.09 5.67 -2.65
CA ASN A 60 4.33 4.53 -2.16
C ASN A 60 2.94 4.52 -2.80
N VAL A 61 2.42 3.33 -3.06
CA VAL A 61 1.06 3.10 -3.56
C VAL A 61 0.32 2.23 -2.55
N LEU A 62 -0.70 2.80 -1.92
CA LEU A 62 -1.61 2.08 -1.03
C LEU A 62 -2.97 2.03 -1.71
N GLN A 63 -3.37 0.86 -2.17
CA GLN A 63 -4.63 0.65 -2.85
C GLN A 63 -5.48 -0.34 -2.07
N ALA A 64 -6.51 0.17 -1.39
CA ALA A 64 -7.49 -0.66 -0.70
C ALA A 64 -8.36 -1.44 -1.68
N GLY A 65 -9.12 -2.39 -1.16
CA GLY A 65 -9.92 -3.31 -1.95
C GLY A 65 -10.97 -2.63 -2.84
N LYS A 66 -11.46 -3.36 -3.80
CA LYS A 66 -12.49 -2.88 -4.72
C LYS A 66 -13.88 -2.87 -4.10
N LYS A 67 -14.15 -3.81 -3.20
CA LYS A 67 -15.45 -3.98 -2.52
C LYS A 67 -15.36 -3.60 -1.03
N VAL A 68 -14.55 -4.33 -0.27
CA VAL A 68 -14.50 -4.24 1.20
C VAL A 68 -13.09 -4.19 1.78
N GLY A 69 -12.06 -4.68 1.07
CA GLY A 69 -10.70 -4.82 1.56
C GLY A 69 -10.11 -3.50 2.08
N ARG A 70 -9.45 -3.55 3.23
CA ARG A 70 -8.90 -2.39 3.93
C ARG A 70 -7.38 -2.45 3.98
N ILE A 71 -6.77 -1.29 4.22
CA ILE A 71 -5.37 -1.18 4.62
C ILE A 71 -5.35 -0.47 5.96
N GLU A 72 -4.94 -1.19 7.01
CA GLU A 72 -4.83 -0.69 8.37
C GLU A 72 -3.35 -0.68 8.77
N ILE A 73 -2.82 0.48 9.05
CA ILE A 73 -1.42 0.70 9.46
C ILE A 73 -1.44 1.22 10.90
N GLY A 74 -0.76 0.51 11.79
CA GLY A 74 -0.60 0.87 13.20
C GLY A 74 0.30 2.09 13.41
N ASN A 75 0.76 2.27 14.64
CA ASN A 75 1.58 3.42 15.03
C ASN A 75 3.07 3.15 14.77
N TYR A 76 3.86 4.22 14.60
CA TYR A 76 5.32 4.16 14.43
C TYR A 76 5.77 3.32 13.22
N VAL A 77 4.91 3.11 12.25
CA VAL A 77 5.26 2.40 11.02
C VAL A 77 6.02 3.32 10.08
N HIS A 78 7.10 2.82 9.48
CA HIS A 78 7.77 3.57 8.44
C HIS A 78 8.09 2.72 7.21
N THR A 79 7.94 3.33 6.05
CA THR A 79 8.17 2.69 4.76
C THR A 79 9.38 3.30 4.08
N GLY A 80 10.12 2.49 3.34
CA GLY A 80 11.03 2.96 2.30
C GLY A 80 10.26 3.54 1.12
N ALA A 81 11.00 3.96 0.09
CA ALA A 81 10.42 4.42 -1.17
C ALA A 81 9.81 3.27 -1.98
N ASN A 82 8.83 3.59 -2.85
CA ASN A 82 8.25 2.66 -3.82
C ASN A 82 7.66 1.39 -3.19
N VAL A 83 7.15 1.44 -1.97
CA VAL A 83 6.40 0.35 -1.36
C VAL A 83 5.00 0.30 -1.95
N MET A 84 4.53 -0.90 -2.28
CA MET A 84 3.21 -1.13 -2.84
C MET A 84 2.39 -2.06 -1.94
N MET A 85 1.15 -1.68 -1.68
CA MET A 85 0.18 -2.44 -0.91
C MET A 85 -1.11 -2.53 -1.71
N PHE A 86 -1.54 -3.76 -2.03
CA PHE A 86 -2.78 -4.00 -2.77
C PHE A 86 -3.68 -4.92 -1.96
N ALA A 87 -4.78 -4.38 -1.44
CA ALA A 87 -5.76 -5.16 -0.66
C ALA A 87 -6.80 -5.86 -1.56
N PHE A 88 -6.40 -6.26 -2.75
CA PHE A 88 -7.20 -7.02 -3.70
C PHE A 88 -6.32 -7.66 -4.78
N ASN A 89 -6.85 -8.71 -5.42
CA ASN A 89 -6.37 -9.27 -6.68
C ASN A 89 -7.50 -9.32 -7.70
N HIS A 90 -7.18 -9.54 -8.98
CA HIS A 90 -8.16 -10.04 -9.94
C HIS A 90 -8.43 -11.50 -9.65
N SER A 91 -9.71 -11.92 -9.70
CA SER A 91 -10.07 -13.33 -9.73
C SER A 91 -9.54 -13.98 -11.02
N PHE A 92 -9.09 -15.22 -10.93
CA PHE A 92 -8.48 -15.95 -12.04
C PHE A 92 -8.87 -17.43 -12.09
N ASP A 93 -9.84 -17.83 -11.27
CA ASP A 93 -10.25 -19.24 -11.13
C ASP A 93 -11.01 -19.76 -12.35
N ASP A 94 -11.72 -18.90 -13.04
CA ASP A 94 -12.39 -19.27 -14.29
C ASP A 94 -11.42 -19.17 -15.48
N ILE A 95 -10.88 -20.31 -15.87
CA ILE A 95 -9.92 -20.42 -16.99
C ILE A 95 -10.55 -20.14 -18.37
N SER A 96 -11.87 -20.15 -18.47
CA SER A 96 -12.61 -19.89 -19.70
C SER A 96 -12.86 -18.40 -19.94
N THR A 97 -12.73 -17.59 -18.89
CA THR A 97 -13.02 -16.15 -18.92
C THR A 97 -11.73 -15.33 -18.80
N PRO A 98 -11.46 -14.36 -19.69
CA PRO A 98 -10.31 -13.46 -19.54
C PRO A 98 -10.28 -12.76 -18.17
N THR A 99 -9.13 -12.74 -17.51
CA THR A 99 -8.98 -12.20 -16.15
C THR A 99 -9.43 -10.74 -16.00
N ILE A 100 -9.32 -9.95 -17.07
CA ILE A 100 -9.72 -8.53 -17.06
C ILE A 100 -11.24 -8.32 -16.86
N ILE A 101 -12.06 -9.31 -17.19
CA ILE A 101 -13.53 -9.26 -17.03
C ILE A 101 -14.02 -10.12 -15.86
N GLN A 102 -13.13 -10.87 -15.19
CA GLN A 102 -13.44 -11.51 -13.92
C GLN A 102 -13.50 -10.47 -12.78
N ASP A 103 -14.10 -10.85 -11.68
CA ASP A 103 -14.28 -10.00 -10.51
C ASP A 103 -12.96 -9.76 -9.74
N TYR A 104 -13.04 -9.20 -8.56
CA TYR A 104 -11.92 -8.93 -7.66
C TYR A 104 -12.08 -9.70 -6.36
N ASP A 105 -10.97 -10.22 -5.86
CA ASP A 105 -10.84 -10.88 -4.57
C ASP A 105 -10.13 -9.93 -3.60
N ASP A 106 -10.90 -9.38 -2.67
CA ASP A 106 -10.40 -8.46 -1.66
C ASP A 106 -9.81 -9.22 -0.47
N GLY A 107 -8.75 -8.67 0.13
CA GLY A 107 -8.16 -9.17 1.36
C GLY A 107 -7.55 -8.01 2.15
N ASP A 108 -7.88 -7.90 3.43
CA ASP A 108 -7.36 -6.84 4.28
C ASP A 108 -5.83 -6.94 4.42
N ILE A 109 -5.15 -5.80 4.41
CA ILE A 109 -3.75 -5.68 4.81
C ILE A 109 -3.72 -5.01 6.17
N ILE A 110 -3.15 -5.71 7.17
CA ILE A 110 -3.05 -5.22 8.53
C ILE A 110 -1.56 -5.16 8.92
N ILE A 111 -1.08 -3.97 9.21
CA ILE A 111 0.30 -3.72 9.65
C ILE A 111 0.24 -3.22 11.07
N GLU A 112 0.79 -3.98 12.00
CA GLU A 112 0.82 -3.62 13.41
C GLU A 112 1.86 -2.53 13.70
N ASP A 113 2.04 -2.16 14.97
CA ASP A 113 2.93 -1.06 15.39
C ASP A 113 4.41 -1.39 15.16
N ASP A 114 5.23 -0.33 15.03
CA ASP A 114 6.71 -0.42 14.97
C ASP A 114 7.23 -1.29 13.82
N VAL A 115 6.55 -1.30 12.69
CA VAL A 115 6.97 -2.05 11.50
C VAL A 115 7.83 -1.18 10.57
N TRP A 116 8.94 -1.76 10.11
CA TRP A 116 9.77 -1.16 9.06
C TRP A 116 9.63 -1.93 7.75
N ILE A 117 9.14 -1.26 6.71
CA ILE A 117 9.01 -1.84 5.38
C ILE A 117 10.09 -1.27 4.46
N GLY A 118 11.03 -2.10 4.05
CA GLY A 118 12.12 -1.75 3.15
C GLY A 118 11.63 -1.29 1.77
N ALA A 119 12.41 -0.45 1.10
CA ALA A 119 12.08 0.14 -0.19
C ALA A 119 11.77 -0.94 -1.26
N GLY A 120 10.81 -0.64 -2.14
CA GLY A 120 10.44 -1.53 -3.25
C GLY A 120 9.72 -2.81 -2.84
N SER A 121 9.30 -2.95 -1.58
CA SER A 121 8.56 -4.12 -1.13
C SER A 121 7.10 -4.08 -1.58
N VAL A 122 6.53 -5.26 -1.80
CA VAL A 122 5.12 -5.45 -2.18
C VAL A 122 4.42 -6.27 -1.10
N ILE A 123 3.28 -5.77 -0.61
CA ILE A 123 2.41 -6.46 0.34
C ILE A 123 1.15 -6.87 -0.39
N LEU A 124 0.87 -8.18 -0.39
CA LEU A 124 -0.26 -8.78 -1.09
C LEU A 124 -1.52 -8.80 -0.21
N PRO A 125 -2.72 -8.99 -0.81
CA PRO A 125 -3.98 -9.00 -0.08
C PRO A 125 -4.03 -10.14 0.96
N GLY A 126 -4.75 -9.88 2.05
CA GLY A 126 -4.99 -10.86 3.13
C GLY A 126 -3.82 -11.03 4.11
N VAL A 127 -2.79 -10.17 4.07
CA VAL A 127 -1.59 -10.30 4.89
C VAL A 127 -1.69 -9.48 6.17
N ARG A 128 -1.36 -10.12 7.30
CA ARG A 128 -1.09 -9.46 8.59
C ARG A 128 0.41 -9.43 8.86
N ILE A 129 0.95 -8.27 9.20
CA ILE A 129 2.34 -8.06 9.59
C ILE A 129 2.37 -7.68 11.07
N GLY A 130 2.95 -8.56 11.87
CA GLY A 130 3.01 -8.42 13.32
C GLY A 130 3.87 -7.26 13.79
N LYS A 131 3.68 -6.87 15.03
CA LYS A 131 4.40 -5.77 15.67
C LYS A 131 5.92 -5.94 15.61
N GLY A 132 6.62 -4.86 15.31
CA GLY A 132 8.08 -4.81 15.32
C GLY A 132 8.74 -5.61 14.19
N VAL A 133 8.04 -5.97 13.13
CA VAL A 133 8.61 -6.65 11.96
C VAL A 133 9.50 -5.71 11.15
N ILE A 134 10.58 -6.25 10.61
CA ILE A 134 11.41 -5.59 9.59
C ILE A 134 11.31 -6.38 8.28
N ILE A 135 10.89 -5.72 7.22
CA ILE A 135 10.84 -6.28 5.86
C ILE A 135 12.02 -5.72 5.07
N ALA A 136 12.90 -6.60 4.60
CA ALA A 136 14.03 -6.22 3.76
C ALA A 136 13.55 -5.64 2.43
N SER A 137 14.31 -4.71 1.85
CA SER A 137 13.99 -4.06 0.59
C SER A 137 13.78 -5.08 -0.56
N GLY A 138 12.84 -4.76 -1.46
CA GLY A 138 12.54 -5.61 -2.62
C GLY A 138 11.80 -6.91 -2.30
N SER A 139 11.22 -7.05 -1.13
CA SER A 139 10.52 -8.28 -0.72
C SER A 139 9.08 -8.31 -1.23
N VAL A 140 8.56 -9.52 -1.47
CA VAL A 140 7.13 -9.76 -1.74
C VAL A 140 6.53 -10.56 -0.61
N VAL A 141 5.67 -9.90 0.19
CA VAL A 141 5.01 -10.52 1.34
C VAL A 141 3.64 -11.04 0.91
N ASN A 142 3.48 -12.37 0.93
CA ASN A 142 2.28 -13.08 0.50
C ASN A 142 1.64 -13.95 1.59
N LYS A 143 2.15 -13.86 2.83
CA LYS A 143 1.66 -14.58 4.02
C LYS A 143 1.87 -13.74 5.26
N ASP A 144 1.14 -14.06 6.31
CA ASP A 144 1.30 -13.42 7.61
C ASP A 144 2.72 -13.54 8.15
N ILE A 145 3.18 -12.46 8.77
CA ILE A 145 4.52 -12.36 9.36
C ILE A 145 4.38 -12.22 10.87
N PRO A 146 4.98 -13.15 11.66
CA PRO A 146 4.94 -13.06 13.11
C PRO A 146 5.74 -11.88 13.64
N SER A 147 5.30 -11.35 14.78
CA SER A 147 5.92 -10.19 15.44
C SER A 147 7.42 -10.39 15.70
N LEU A 148 8.17 -9.29 15.75
CA LEU A 148 9.59 -9.26 16.10
C LEU A 148 10.48 -10.12 15.20
N THR A 149 10.14 -10.25 13.92
CA THR A 149 10.96 -10.96 12.94
C THR A 149 11.52 -10.04 11.86
N ILE A 150 12.61 -10.46 11.27
CA ILE A 150 13.19 -9.87 10.05
C ILE A 150 12.92 -10.83 8.91
N VAL A 151 12.28 -10.32 7.85
CA VAL A 151 11.91 -11.12 6.67
C VAL A 151 12.48 -10.51 5.39
N GLY A 152 12.65 -11.33 4.36
CA GLY A 152 13.11 -10.85 3.05
C GLY A 152 12.95 -11.86 1.93
N GLY A 153 13.01 -11.40 0.69
CA GLY A 153 12.99 -12.23 -0.51
C GLY A 153 11.65 -12.24 -1.24
N VAL A 154 11.58 -13.02 -2.33
CA VAL A 154 10.42 -13.19 -3.22
C VAL A 154 10.17 -14.70 -3.41
N PRO A 155 9.17 -15.27 -2.73
CA PRO A 155 8.36 -14.70 -1.65
C PRO A 155 9.19 -14.45 -0.38
N ALA A 156 8.74 -13.52 0.48
CA ALA A 156 9.41 -13.22 1.74
C ALA A 156 9.42 -14.42 2.68
N LYS A 157 10.59 -14.66 3.30
CA LYS A 157 10.81 -15.69 4.31
C LYS A 157 11.45 -15.10 5.56
N ILE A 158 11.24 -15.71 6.69
CA ILE A 158 11.90 -15.33 7.94
C ILE A 158 13.40 -15.51 7.78
N ILE A 159 14.17 -14.46 8.05
CA ILE A 159 15.64 -14.46 8.09
C ILE A 159 16.09 -14.74 9.51
N LYS A 160 15.53 -14.03 10.50
CA LYS A 160 15.81 -14.23 11.92
C LYS A 160 14.77 -13.53 12.81
N SER A 161 14.81 -13.83 14.11
CA SER A 161 14.12 -13.06 15.13
C SER A 161 14.88 -11.76 15.45
N ARG A 162 14.17 -10.69 15.88
CA ARG A 162 14.80 -9.46 16.42
C ARG A 162 15.32 -9.65 17.84
N ASN A 163 14.94 -10.70 18.52
CA ASN A 163 15.36 -11.02 19.89
C ASN A 163 16.66 -11.85 19.94
N GLU A 164 17.16 -12.23 18.79
CA GLU A 164 18.46 -12.89 18.59
C GLU A 164 19.49 -11.83 18.10
#